data_095531460a354e3bde0ad25936ab3d98
#
_entry.id   095531460a354e3bde0ad25936ab3d98
#
_cell.length_a   1.000
_cell.length_b   1.000
_cell.length_c   1.000
_cell.angle_alpha   90.00
_cell.angle_beta   90.00
_cell.angle_gamma   90.00
#
_symmetry.space_group_name_H-M   'P 1'
#
loop_
_entity.id
_entity.type
_entity.pdbx_description
1 polymer ?
#
loop_
_entity_poly.entity_id
_entity_poly.type
_entity_poly.pdbx_seq_one_letter_code
_entity_poly.pdbx_strand_id
1 'polypeptide(L)' 'MNIGEVAKMADLPIKTIRYYEEIGFIQPKRSANGYRSFRESDVHKLAFL' A
#
# COMPACT_ATOMS: atom_id res chain seq x y z
N MET A 1 -8.69 -1.60 0.71
CA MET A 1 -8.25 -0.23 1.06
C MET A 1 -7.56 0.43 -0.12
N ASN A 2 -7.76 1.72 -0.29
CA ASN A 2 -7.01 2.46 -1.29
C ASN A 2 -5.69 2.97 -0.71
N ILE A 3 -4.84 3.54 -1.56
CA ILE A 3 -3.51 3.97 -1.15
C ILE A 3 -3.55 5.09 -0.09
N GLY A 4 -4.55 5.97 -0.18
CA GLY A 4 -4.70 7.05 0.81
C GLY A 4 -5.02 6.51 2.20
N GLU A 5 -5.87 5.48 2.26
CA GLU A 5 -6.20 4.83 3.53
C GLU A 5 -4.98 4.13 4.13
N VAL A 6 -4.22 3.44 3.29
CA VAL A 6 -3.00 2.75 3.72
C VAL A 6 -1.98 3.76 4.26
N ALA A 7 -1.81 4.87 3.56
CA ALA A 7 -0.90 5.93 3.99
C ALA A 7 -1.27 6.47 5.36
N LYS A 8 -2.56 6.68 5.58
CA LYS A 8 -3.07 7.18 6.86
C LYS A 8 -2.85 6.16 7.96
N MET A 9 -3.16 4.90 7.72
CA MET A 9 -3.04 3.84 8.72
C MET A 9 -1.59 3.51 9.05
N ALA A 10 -0.72 3.55 8.07
CA ALA A 10 0.70 3.26 8.24
C ALA A 10 1.50 4.49 8.68
N ASP A 11 0.87 5.66 8.69
CA ASP A 11 1.51 6.93 9.02
C ASP A 11 2.71 7.21 8.11
N LEU A 12 2.52 6.99 6.82
CA LEU A 12 3.55 7.20 5.81
C LEU A 12 3.02 8.04 4.66
N PRO A 13 3.88 8.82 4.00
CA PRO A 13 3.47 9.55 2.80
C PRO A 13 3.10 8.58 1.68
N ILE A 14 2.16 8.96 0.83
CA ILE A 14 1.77 8.16 -0.33
C ILE A 14 2.98 7.86 -1.22
N LYS A 15 3.86 8.82 -1.38
CA LYS A 15 5.09 8.67 -2.15
C LYS A 15 5.93 7.48 -1.67
N THR A 16 6.03 7.32 -0.36
CA THR A 16 6.78 6.22 0.25
C THR A 16 6.12 4.88 -0.06
N ILE A 17 4.79 4.83 0.00
CA ILE A 17 4.05 3.60 -0.30
C ILE A 17 4.24 3.20 -1.76
N ARG A 18 4.21 4.16 -2.66
CA ARG A 18 4.46 3.90 -4.08
C ARG A 18 5.87 3.36 -4.32
N TYR A 19 6.84 3.87 -3.58
CA TYR A 19 8.20 3.37 -3.65
C TYR A 19 8.27 1.88 -3.27
N TYR A 20 7.63 1.52 -2.15
CA TYR A 20 7.64 0.14 -1.70
C TYR A 20 6.88 -0.79 -2.64
N GLU A 21 5.85 -0.30 -3.28
CA GLU A 21 5.16 -1.05 -4.32
C GLU A 21 6.09 -1.27 -5.52
N GLU A 22 6.81 -0.24 -5.91
CA GLU A 22 7.70 -0.27 -7.07
C GLU A 22 8.84 -1.29 -6.89
N ILE A 23 9.41 -1.37 -5.70
CA ILE A 23 10.50 -2.32 -5.44
C ILE A 23 9.97 -3.72 -5.09
N GLY A 24 8.66 -3.93 -5.09
CA GLY A 24 8.07 -5.24 -4.84
C GLY A 24 7.93 -5.63 -3.38
N PHE A 25 8.16 -4.71 -2.46
CA PHE A 25 8.00 -4.98 -1.04
C PHE A 25 6.54 -5.25 -0.68
N ILE A 26 5.62 -4.52 -1.32
CA ILE A 26 4.18 -4.78 -1.24
C ILE A 26 3.65 -4.97 -2.65
N GLN A 27 2.64 -5.83 -2.78
CA GLN A 27 2.04 -6.15 -4.07
C GLN A 27 0.51 -6.06 -3.95
N PRO A 28 -0.06 -4.86 -4.08
CA PRO A 28 -1.50 -4.71 -4.00
C PRO A 28 -2.17 -5.40 -5.17
N LYS A 29 -3.35 -5.98 -4.92
CA LYS A 29 -4.16 -6.54 -5.99
C LYS A 29 -4.78 -5.41 -6.80
N ARG A 30 -4.85 -5.61 -8.10
CA ARG A 30 -5.59 -4.70 -8.97
C ARG A 30 -6.94 -5.31 -9.29
N SER A 31 -7.99 -4.50 -9.14
CA SER A 31 -9.33 -4.93 -9.55
C SER A 31 -9.45 -4.92 -11.06
N ALA A 32 -10.58 -5.43 -11.58
CA ALA A 32 -10.85 -5.43 -13.01
C ALA A 32 -10.83 -4.01 -13.61
N ASN A 33 -11.08 -2.99 -12.80
CA ASN A 33 -11.06 -1.59 -13.23
C ASN A 33 -9.68 -0.94 -13.10
N GLY A 34 -8.66 -1.71 -12.74
CA GLY A 34 -7.31 -1.19 -12.58
C GLY A 34 -7.04 -0.49 -11.26
N TYR A 35 -8.00 -0.47 -10.34
CA TYR A 35 -7.80 0.12 -9.02
C TYR A 35 -6.93 -0.78 -8.14
N ARG A 36 -6.02 -0.16 -7.41
CA ARG A 36 -5.20 -0.87 -6.44
C ARG A 36 -6.04 -1.16 -5.21
N SER A 37 -5.95 -2.40 -4.72
CA SER A 37 -6.62 -2.81 -3.50
C SER A 37 -5.58 -3.33 -2.53
N PHE A 38 -5.34 -2.56 -1.47
CA PHE A 38 -4.39 -2.95 -0.43
C PHE A 38 -5.11 -3.76 0.64
N ARG A 39 -4.34 -4.56 1.37
CA ARG A 39 -4.85 -5.40 2.45
C ARG A 39 -4.23 -4.96 3.77
N GLU A 40 -4.84 -5.42 4.88
CA GLU A 40 -4.27 -5.15 6.21
C GLU A 40 -2.85 -5.66 6.35
N SER A 41 -2.51 -6.77 5.68
CA SER A 41 -1.15 -7.29 5.69
C SER A 41 -0.16 -6.32 5.07
N ASP A 42 -0.58 -5.54 4.08
CA ASP A 42 0.27 -4.52 3.47
C ASP A 42 0.53 -3.39 4.44
N VAL A 43 -0.51 -2.94 5.16
CA VAL A 43 -0.36 -1.92 6.21
C VAL A 43 0.60 -2.43 7.29
N HIS A 44 0.44 -3.68 7.69
CA HIS A 44 1.29 -4.29 8.72
C HIS A 44 2.76 -4.29 8.30
N LYS A 45 3.04 -4.69 7.05
CA LYS A 45 4.40 -4.65 6.52
C LYS A 45 4.97 -3.24 6.55
N LEU A 46 4.20 -2.25 6.17
CA LEU A 46 4.65 -0.86 6.13
C LEU A 46 4.85 -0.28 7.53
N ALA A 47 4.02 -0.67 8.47
CA ALA A 47 4.11 -0.17 9.84
C ALA A 47 5.30 -0.74 10.61
N PHE A 48 5.78 -1.91 10.21
CA PHE A 48 6.89 -2.60 10.88
C PHE A 48 8.14 -2.69 10.01
N LEU A 49 8.40 -1.65 9.28
CA LEU A 49 9.62 -1.55 8.47
C LEU A 49 10.89 -1.53 9.34
#